data_8dbfcc20ab653cab1fee3fa93437cae4
#
_entry.id   8dbfcc20ab653cab1fee3fa93437cae4
#
_cell.length_a   1.000
_cell.length_b   1.000
_cell.length_c   1.000
_cell.angle_alpha   90.00
_cell.angle_beta   90.00
_cell.angle_gamma   90.00
#
_symmetry.space_group_name_H-M   'P 1'
#
loop_
_entity.id
_entity.type
_entity.pdbx_description
1 polymer ?
#
loop_
_entity_poly.entity_id
_entity_poly.type
_entity_poly.pdbx_seq_one_letter_code
_entity_poly.pdbx_strand_id
1 'polypeptide(L)'
;MKTSELQAKMAKPKMKPESAQEEQAENVQNNPHPIEQLIARVFSARNAAHRGHLAAKGDGSFAKHMALGEFYESIIGNIDEIIEVDQGMYGLIGDFSVEDVKPDDFAKFIREEAMWIEMNRDKFSKCAATLALIDDLTAIYLRTAYKLANLK
;
A
#
# COMPACT_ATOMS: atom_id res chain seq x y z
N MET A 1 20.40 -52.56 54.65
CA MET A 1 19.67 -51.54 55.42
C MET A 1 19.41 -50.35 54.49
N LYS A 2 18.15 -50.15 54.20
CA LYS A 2 17.43 -48.95 53.78
C LYS A 2 18.07 -48.03 52.73
N THR A 3 17.71 -48.26 51.45
CA THR A 3 17.67 -47.30 50.37
C THR A 3 16.34 -46.51 50.53
N SER A 4 16.47 -45.22 50.72
CA SER A 4 15.33 -44.28 50.83
C SER A 4 15.42 -43.29 49.69
N GLU A 5 14.47 -43.40 48.81
CA GLU A 5 13.71 -42.39 48.08
C GLU A 5 14.31 -40.98 47.92
N LEU A 6 14.67 -40.65 46.66
CA LEU A 6 14.63 -39.29 46.15
C LEU A 6 13.82 -39.26 44.84
N GLN A 7 12.50 -39.24 44.98
CA GLN A 7 11.62 -38.85 43.87
C GLN A 7 11.59 -37.34 43.76
N ALA A 8 12.41 -36.79 42.87
CA ALA A 8 12.31 -35.39 42.47
C ALA A 8 10.99 -35.18 41.72
N LYS A 9 10.09 -34.39 42.29
CA LYS A 9 8.88 -33.88 41.66
C LYS A 9 9.27 -33.01 40.48
N MET A 10 9.16 -33.51 39.27
CA MET A 10 9.09 -32.71 38.03
C MET A 10 7.71 -32.01 38.00
N ALA A 11 7.69 -30.73 38.35
CA ALA A 11 6.52 -29.90 38.12
C ALA A 11 6.37 -29.68 36.60
N LYS A 12 5.26 -30.17 36.04
CA LYS A 12 4.86 -29.87 34.65
C LYS A 12 4.64 -28.34 34.51
N PRO A 13 5.13 -27.69 33.43
CA PRO A 13 4.79 -26.30 33.18
C PRO A 13 3.29 -26.20 32.97
N LYS A 14 2.64 -25.27 33.68
CA LYS A 14 1.22 -24.93 33.47
C LYS A 14 1.12 -24.28 32.09
N MET A 15 0.53 -24.96 31.12
CA MET A 15 0.07 -24.36 29.89
C MET A 15 -0.95 -23.27 30.25
N LYS A 16 -0.73 -22.06 29.75
CA LYS A 16 -1.74 -21.00 29.78
C LYS A 16 -2.95 -21.45 28.95
N PRO A 17 -4.18 -21.15 29.37
CA PRO A 17 -5.36 -21.56 28.63
C PRO A 17 -5.37 -20.91 27.23
N GLU A 18 -5.70 -21.71 26.24
CA GLU A 18 -5.80 -21.41 24.80
C GLU A 18 -6.76 -20.25 24.50
N SER A 19 -7.70 -19.98 25.41
CA SER A 19 -8.68 -18.89 25.35
C SER A 19 -8.09 -17.47 25.34
N ALA A 20 -6.86 -17.28 25.83
CA ALA A 20 -6.20 -15.95 25.83
C ALA A 20 -5.56 -15.61 24.48
N GLN A 21 -5.40 -16.57 23.58
CA GLN A 21 -4.89 -16.34 22.20
C GLN A 21 -6.05 -16.07 21.23
N GLU A 22 -7.22 -16.63 21.46
CA GLU A 22 -8.42 -16.38 20.65
C GLU A 22 -9.03 -14.98 20.93
N GLU A 23 -8.97 -14.48 22.16
CA GLU A 23 -9.47 -13.12 22.50
C GLU A 23 -8.62 -11.98 21.91
N GLN A 24 -7.35 -12.24 21.54
CA GLN A 24 -6.49 -11.24 20.86
C GLN A 24 -6.71 -11.18 19.36
N ALA A 25 -7.33 -12.18 18.76
CA ALA A 25 -7.62 -12.22 17.32
C ALA A 25 -8.93 -11.52 16.94
N GLU A 26 -9.86 -11.34 17.88
CA GLU A 26 -11.18 -10.73 17.61
C GLU A 26 -11.24 -9.20 17.74
N ASN A 27 -10.18 -8.54 18.20
CA ASN A 27 -10.16 -7.08 18.35
C ASN A 27 -9.28 -6.37 17.31
N VAL A 28 -9.19 -6.91 16.09
CA VAL A 28 -8.75 -6.14 14.93
C VAL A 28 -9.93 -5.26 14.52
N GLN A 29 -9.96 -4.06 15.06
CA GLN A 29 -10.88 -3.01 14.64
C GLN A 29 -10.83 -2.91 13.13
N ASN A 30 -12.00 -2.91 12.49
CA ASN A 30 -12.26 -2.74 11.05
C ASN A 30 -11.82 -1.35 10.50
N ASN A 31 -10.63 -0.89 10.87
CA ASN A 31 -10.04 0.29 10.30
C ASN A 31 -8.90 -0.18 9.38
N PRO A 32 -9.03 -0.03 8.05
CA PRO A 32 -8.02 -0.52 7.12
C PRO A 32 -6.65 0.04 7.51
N HIS A 33 -5.64 -0.82 7.50
CA HIS A 33 -4.26 -0.39 7.75
C HIS A 33 -3.91 0.75 6.79
N PRO A 34 -3.22 1.82 7.22
CA PRO A 34 -2.95 2.97 6.35
C PRO A 34 -2.33 2.61 4.99
N ILE A 35 -1.50 1.56 4.93
CA ILE A 35 -0.91 1.10 3.68
C ILE A 35 -1.95 0.47 2.74
N GLU A 36 -3.00 -0.18 3.26
CA GLU A 36 -4.12 -0.73 2.46
C GLU A 36 -4.85 0.40 1.74
N GLN A 37 -5.01 1.57 2.38
CA GLN A 37 -5.59 2.75 1.75
C GLN A 37 -4.70 3.28 0.61
N LEU A 38 -3.38 3.31 0.82
CA LEU A 38 -2.42 3.69 -0.22
C LEU A 38 -2.56 2.76 -1.43
N ILE A 39 -2.54 1.45 -1.21
CA ILE A 39 -2.65 0.43 -2.25
C ILE A 39 -3.96 0.61 -3.03
N ALA A 40 -5.09 0.71 -2.35
CA ALA A 40 -6.40 0.90 -2.97
C ALA A 40 -6.43 2.15 -3.87
N ARG A 41 -5.89 3.28 -3.42
CA ARG A 41 -5.82 4.53 -4.19
C ARG A 41 -4.88 4.41 -5.39
N VAL A 42 -3.73 3.75 -5.24
CA VAL A 42 -2.79 3.52 -6.37
C VAL A 42 -3.45 2.67 -7.46
N PHE A 43 -4.14 1.59 -7.11
CA PHE A 43 -4.88 0.77 -8.09
C PHE A 43 -6.03 1.56 -8.73
N SER A 44 -6.75 2.39 -7.97
CA SER A 44 -7.79 3.27 -8.50
C SER A 44 -7.22 4.29 -9.49
N ALA A 45 -6.11 4.94 -9.15
CA ALA A 45 -5.42 5.89 -10.02
C ALA A 45 -4.86 5.21 -11.29
N ARG A 46 -4.27 4.02 -11.14
CA ARG A 46 -3.81 3.20 -12.27
C ARG A 46 -4.93 2.90 -13.25
N ASN A 47 -6.09 2.45 -12.74
CA ASN A 47 -7.23 2.11 -13.59
C ASN A 47 -7.82 3.36 -14.28
N ALA A 48 -7.90 4.48 -13.57
CA ALA A 48 -8.33 5.76 -14.14
C ALA A 48 -7.36 6.21 -15.26
N ALA A 49 -6.05 6.16 -15.01
CA ALA A 49 -5.03 6.54 -15.98
C ALA A 49 -5.06 5.66 -17.24
N HIS A 50 -5.22 4.34 -17.09
CA HIS A 50 -5.33 3.43 -18.25
C HIS A 50 -6.56 3.78 -19.12
N ARG A 51 -7.72 4.03 -18.51
CA ARG A 51 -8.90 4.48 -19.27
C ARG A 51 -8.68 5.84 -19.91
N GLY A 52 -8.05 6.78 -19.22
CA GLY A 52 -7.69 8.09 -19.76
C GLY A 52 -6.72 8.04 -20.93
N HIS A 53 -5.76 7.12 -20.87
CA HIS A 53 -4.83 6.81 -21.95
C HIS A 53 -5.57 6.35 -23.22
N LEU A 54 -6.49 5.40 -23.08
CA LEU A 54 -7.28 4.88 -24.19
C LEU A 54 -8.27 5.92 -24.76
N ALA A 55 -8.76 6.83 -23.93
CA ALA A 55 -9.73 7.86 -24.32
C ALA A 55 -9.07 9.17 -24.81
N ALA A 56 -7.74 9.27 -24.85
CA ALA A 56 -7.04 10.48 -25.26
C ALA A 56 -7.34 10.83 -26.72
N LYS A 57 -7.86 12.05 -26.95
CA LYS A 57 -8.22 12.57 -28.29
C LYS A 57 -8.15 14.11 -28.31
N GLY A 58 -8.01 14.68 -29.51
CA GLY A 58 -7.94 16.13 -29.72
C GLY A 58 -6.54 16.70 -29.51
N ASP A 59 -6.45 18.02 -29.40
CA ASP A 59 -5.18 18.73 -29.24
C ASP A 59 -4.48 18.32 -27.96
N GLY A 60 -3.16 18.05 -28.03
CA GLY A 60 -2.38 17.56 -26.91
C GLY A 60 -2.61 16.10 -26.53
N SER A 61 -3.45 15.37 -27.28
CA SER A 61 -3.79 13.97 -26.98
C SER A 61 -2.58 13.04 -26.99
N PHE A 62 -1.58 13.28 -27.84
CA PHE A 62 -0.38 12.46 -27.90
C PHE A 62 0.42 12.55 -26.60
N ALA A 63 0.68 13.77 -26.10
CA ALA A 63 1.39 13.95 -24.83
C ALA A 63 0.61 13.34 -23.65
N LYS A 64 -0.70 13.54 -23.62
CA LYS A 64 -1.60 12.94 -22.60
C LYS A 64 -1.58 11.42 -22.67
N HIS A 65 -1.70 10.83 -23.86
CA HIS A 65 -1.64 9.39 -24.09
C HIS A 65 -0.34 8.80 -23.57
N MET A 66 0.80 9.40 -23.95
CA MET A 66 2.13 8.95 -23.51
C MET A 66 2.32 9.08 -22.00
N ALA A 67 1.96 10.23 -21.41
CA ALA A 67 2.11 10.48 -19.98
C ALA A 67 1.28 9.51 -19.12
N LEU A 68 0.03 9.26 -19.50
CA LEU A 68 -0.85 8.32 -18.79
C LEU A 68 -0.42 6.86 -19.02
N GLY A 69 0.10 6.53 -20.23
CA GLY A 69 0.65 5.22 -20.55
C GLY A 69 1.82 4.87 -19.63
N GLU A 70 2.84 5.73 -19.61
CA GLU A 70 4.01 5.57 -18.77
C GLU A 70 3.65 5.49 -17.27
N PHE A 71 2.65 6.27 -16.84
CA PHE A 71 2.20 6.26 -15.45
C PHE A 71 1.60 4.92 -15.06
N TYR A 72 0.55 4.43 -15.75
CA TYR A 72 -0.14 3.21 -15.34
C TYR A 72 0.74 1.96 -15.45
N GLU A 73 1.74 1.98 -16.34
CA GLU A 73 2.72 0.88 -16.47
C GLU A 73 3.75 0.89 -15.34
N SER A 74 4.27 2.08 -14.97
CA SER A 74 5.35 2.19 -14.00
C SER A 74 4.91 1.97 -12.56
N ILE A 75 3.69 2.40 -12.18
CA ILE A 75 3.27 2.35 -10.77
C ILE A 75 2.99 0.94 -10.25
N ILE A 76 2.70 -0.04 -11.12
CA ILE A 76 2.43 -1.42 -10.68
C ILE A 76 3.68 -2.04 -10.08
N GLY A 77 4.81 -1.97 -10.76
CA GLY A 77 6.06 -2.51 -10.20
C GLY A 77 6.46 -1.83 -8.89
N ASN A 78 6.26 -0.51 -8.80
CA ASN A 78 6.59 0.23 -7.57
C ASN A 78 5.66 -0.12 -6.40
N ILE A 79 4.34 -0.26 -6.63
CA ILE A 79 3.42 -0.64 -5.55
C ILE A 79 3.63 -2.09 -5.11
N ASP A 80 3.98 -3.00 -6.02
CA ASP A 80 4.31 -4.39 -5.68
C ASP A 80 5.54 -4.44 -4.76
N GLU A 81 6.60 -3.67 -5.07
CA GLU A 81 7.79 -3.55 -4.20
C GLU A 81 7.44 -3.00 -2.82
N ILE A 82 6.59 -1.97 -2.73
CA ILE A 82 6.11 -1.41 -1.46
C ILE A 82 5.40 -2.49 -0.64
N ILE A 83 4.48 -3.24 -1.27
CA ILE A 83 3.70 -4.31 -0.63
C ILE A 83 4.63 -5.40 -0.10
N GLU A 84 5.55 -5.90 -0.94
CA GLU A 84 6.45 -7.00 -0.57
C GLU A 84 7.39 -6.61 0.58
N VAL A 85 7.95 -5.40 0.55
CA VAL A 85 8.84 -4.89 1.61
C VAL A 85 8.07 -4.69 2.92
N ASP A 86 6.86 -4.13 2.87
CA ASP A 86 6.04 -3.90 4.06
C ASP A 86 5.56 -5.22 4.66
N GLN A 87 5.13 -6.18 3.83
CA GLN A 87 4.76 -7.54 4.26
C GLN A 87 5.95 -8.31 4.85
N GLY A 88 7.14 -8.10 4.31
CA GLY A 88 8.38 -8.67 4.87
C GLY A 88 8.68 -8.18 6.29
N MET A 89 8.26 -6.96 6.63
CA MET A 89 8.46 -6.35 7.95
C MET A 89 7.31 -6.68 8.92
N TYR A 90 6.05 -6.61 8.46
CA TYR A 90 4.88 -6.58 9.34
C TYR A 90 3.90 -7.75 9.13
N GLY A 91 4.12 -8.59 8.12
CA GLY A 91 3.22 -9.69 7.74
C GLY A 91 2.24 -9.31 6.64
N LEU A 92 1.38 -10.25 6.27
CA LEU A 92 0.47 -10.10 5.13
C LEU A 92 -0.51 -8.93 5.32
N ILE A 93 -0.69 -8.16 4.25
CA ILE A 93 -1.69 -7.09 4.16
C ILE A 93 -3.08 -7.73 4.02
N GLY A 94 -4.10 -7.09 4.60
CA GLY A 94 -5.49 -7.49 4.48
C GLY A 94 -6.10 -7.19 3.11
N ASP A 95 -7.40 -7.38 3.00
CA ASP A 95 -8.14 -7.07 1.78
C ASP A 95 -8.36 -5.56 1.63
N PHE A 96 -8.42 -5.07 0.39
CA PHE A 96 -8.66 -3.67 0.08
C PHE A 96 -9.60 -3.50 -1.10
N SER A 97 -10.40 -2.42 -1.08
CA SER A 97 -11.37 -2.12 -2.13
C SER A 97 -10.83 -1.05 -3.08
N VAL A 98 -10.92 -1.34 -4.39
CA VAL A 98 -10.50 -0.41 -5.46
C VAL A 98 -11.72 0.37 -5.96
N GLU A 99 -11.63 1.70 -5.95
CA GLU A 99 -12.71 2.58 -6.41
C GLU A 99 -12.64 2.84 -7.91
N ASP A 100 -13.81 3.00 -8.55
CA ASP A 100 -13.91 3.40 -9.96
C ASP A 100 -13.89 4.93 -10.10
N VAL A 101 -12.68 5.51 -10.10
CA VAL A 101 -12.47 6.95 -10.21
C VAL A 101 -12.47 7.38 -11.69
N LYS A 102 -13.16 8.48 -12.00
CA LYS A 102 -13.28 9.07 -13.36
C LYS A 102 -12.93 10.57 -13.33
N PRO A 103 -11.64 10.93 -13.38
CA PRO A 103 -11.23 12.33 -13.32
C PRO A 103 -11.61 13.08 -14.60
N ASP A 104 -12.15 14.28 -14.46
CA ASP A 104 -12.33 15.22 -15.57
C ASP A 104 -11.01 15.86 -15.98
N ASP A 105 -10.16 16.16 -15.00
CA ASP A 105 -8.81 16.72 -15.15
C ASP A 105 -7.76 15.78 -14.54
N PHE A 106 -7.04 15.07 -15.41
CA PHE A 106 -6.00 14.14 -14.97
C PHE A 106 -4.77 14.81 -14.36
N ALA A 107 -4.38 16.01 -14.83
CA ALA A 107 -3.23 16.71 -14.27
C ALA A 107 -3.49 17.11 -12.81
N LYS A 108 -4.69 17.64 -12.55
CA LYS A 108 -5.14 17.97 -11.20
C LYS A 108 -5.26 16.72 -10.34
N PHE A 109 -5.95 15.68 -10.82
CA PHE A 109 -6.16 14.44 -10.09
C PHE A 109 -4.84 13.78 -9.66
N ILE A 110 -3.92 13.56 -10.59
CA ILE A 110 -2.61 12.93 -10.32
C ILE A 110 -1.81 13.76 -9.31
N ARG A 111 -1.88 15.10 -9.39
CA ARG A 111 -1.22 15.98 -8.43
C ARG A 111 -1.86 15.90 -7.03
N GLU A 112 -3.17 15.85 -6.94
CA GLU A 112 -3.88 15.72 -5.65
C GLU A 112 -3.57 14.38 -4.98
N GLU A 113 -3.48 13.29 -5.74
CA GLU A 113 -3.03 11.99 -5.22
C GLU A 113 -1.59 12.07 -4.68
N ALA A 114 -0.65 12.69 -5.43
CA ALA A 114 0.71 12.89 -4.95
C ALA A 114 0.76 13.65 -3.62
N MET A 115 -0.02 14.74 -3.52
CA MET A 115 -0.08 15.54 -2.29
C MET A 115 -0.68 14.74 -1.12
N TRP A 116 -1.70 13.92 -1.39
CA TRP A 116 -2.28 13.06 -0.37
C TRP A 116 -1.27 12.01 0.13
N ILE A 117 -0.49 11.39 -0.77
CA ILE A 117 0.57 10.44 -0.41
C ILE A 117 1.59 11.14 0.50
N GLU A 118 2.09 12.30 0.09
CA GLU A 118 3.07 13.09 0.84
C GLU A 118 2.56 13.45 2.25
N MET A 119 1.34 13.95 2.38
CA MET A 119 0.75 14.34 3.67
C MET A 119 0.51 13.15 4.62
N ASN A 120 0.38 11.94 4.09
CA ASN A 120 0.11 10.75 4.88
C ASN A 120 1.32 9.79 4.98
N ARG A 121 2.44 10.14 4.37
CA ARG A 121 3.64 9.32 4.23
C ARG A 121 4.03 8.58 5.51
N ASP A 122 4.17 9.29 6.62
CA ASP A 122 4.63 8.74 7.90
C ASP A 122 3.58 7.87 8.62
N LYS A 123 2.35 7.82 8.08
CA LYS A 123 1.28 6.95 8.59
C LYS A 123 1.28 5.58 7.93
N PHE A 124 1.81 5.47 6.69
CA PHE A 124 1.77 4.22 5.92
C PHE A 124 2.67 3.14 6.50
N SER A 125 3.87 3.49 6.94
CA SER A 125 4.83 2.54 7.51
C SER A 125 5.77 3.22 8.51
N LYS A 126 6.46 2.42 9.31
CA LYS A 126 7.62 2.84 10.12
C LYS A 126 8.93 2.25 9.60
N CYS A 127 8.86 1.42 8.57
CA CYS A 127 10.02 0.86 7.90
C CYS A 127 10.64 1.89 6.95
N ALA A 128 11.91 2.22 7.14
CA ALA A 128 12.62 3.19 6.31
C ALA A 128 12.69 2.75 4.84
N ALA A 129 12.81 1.44 4.57
CA ALA A 129 12.83 0.90 3.22
C ALA A 129 11.47 1.09 2.51
N THR A 130 10.36 0.79 3.20
CA THR A 130 9.00 1.03 2.68
C THR A 130 8.80 2.52 2.40
N LEU A 131 9.21 3.41 3.32
CA LEU A 131 9.08 4.86 3.14
C LEU A 131 9.89 5.40 1.95
N ALA A 132 11.08 4.86 1.69
CA ALA A 132 11.89 5.24 0.52
C ALA A 132 11.17 4.87 -0.79
N LEU A 133 10.56 3.69 -0.88
CA LEU A 133 9.76 3.27 -2.04
C LEU A 133 8.49 4.13 -2.22
N ILE A 134 7.88 4.60 -1.13
CA ILE A 134 6.76 5.54 -1.18
C ILE A 134 7.22 6.92 -1.71
N ASP A 135 8.43 7.36 -1.38
CA ASP A 135 9.02 8.57 -1.95
C ASP A 135 9.21 8.43 -3.48
N ASP A 136 9.67 7.27 -3.95
CA ASP A 136 9.79 6.96 -5.38
C ASP A 136 8.42 6.94 -6.08
N LEU A 137 7.41 6.35 -5.44
CA LEU A 137 6.00 6.38 -5.91
C LEU A 137 5.52 7.84 -6.05
N THR A 138 5.71 8.67 -5.04
CA THR A 138 5.34 10.10 -5.07
C THR A 138 6.03 10.82 -6.21
N ALA A 139 7.31 10.52 -6.48
CA ALA A 139 8.03 11.10 -7.60
C ALA A 139 7.46 10.70 -8.97
N ILE A 140 6.94 9.47 -9.12
CA ILE A 140 6.23 9.03 -10.34
C ILE A 140 4.99 9.90 -10.57
N TYR A 141 4.15 10.09 -9.53
CA TYR A 141 2.96 10.94 -9.61
C TYR A 141 3.30 12.37 -9.98
N LEU A 142 4.29 12.98 -9.32
CA LEU A 142 4.67 14.37 -9.57
C LEU A 142 5.21 14.59 -10.98
N ARG A 143 6.06 13.67 -11.49
CA ARG A 143 6.56 13.73 -12.88
C ARG A 143 5.41 13.62 -13.89
N THR A 144 4.45 12.76 -13.63
CA THR A 144 3.28 12.58 -14.49
C THR A 144 2.39 13.82 -14.48
N ALA A 145 2.11 14.39 -13.29
CA ALA A 145 1.35 15.64 -13.18
C ALA A 145 2.02 16.77 -13.94
N TYR A 146 3.36 16.89 -13.87
CA TYR A 146 4.11 17.87 -14.65
C TYR A 146 3.91 17.67 -16.17
N LYS A 147 4.06 16.41 -16.66
CA LYS A 147 3.89 16.10 -18.10
C LYS A 147 2.48 16.46 -18.56
N LEU A 148 1.46 16.07 -17.82
CA LEU A 148 0.05 16.33 -18.15
C LEU A 148 -0.29 17.83 -18.16
N ALA A 149 0.32 18.63 -17.28
CA ALA A 149 0.04 20.05 -17.18
C ALA A 149 0.79 20.91 -18.22
N ASN A 150 1.98 20.47 -18.66
CA ASN A 150 2.91 21.35 -19.38
C ASN A 150 3.30 20.87 -20.79
N LEU A 151 3.09 19.59 -21.12
CA LEU A 151 3.45 19.05 -22.44
C LEU A 151 2.19 18.95 -23.33
N LYS A 152 2.40 19.21 -24.65
CA LYS A 152 1.33 19.18 -25.66
C LYS A 152 1.67 18.25 -26.82
#